data_52bc535c92f528ddfb3c563b63d51e98
#
_entry.id   52bc535c92f528ddfb3c563b63d51e98
#
_cell.length_a   1.000
_cell.length_b   1.000
_cell.length_c   1.000
_cell.angle_alpha   90.00
_cell.angle_beta   90.00
_cell.angle_gamma   90.00
#
_symmetry.space_group_name_H-M   'P 1'
#
loop_
_entity.id
_entity.type
_entity.pdbx_description
1 polymer ?
#
loop_
_entity_poly.entity_id
_entity_poly.type
_entity_poly.pdbx_seq_one_letter_code
_entity_poly.pdbx_strand_id
1 'polypeptide(L)'
;MKTLKEKFGELSAKIKASGQPARVWFPQYTPASLLSAENWWEALAVCEYALDTKEDEKLTEDFFELIFSAFDCNVEVDLNAEEYEFWWEKVMQVCDRVAEFSGAGWAQKGAQYSEARYGKRDMSYLFPYYEKAADMGWAEAEATVAYWRYMGFYCEQNKEEGERRFAALTSPEAILWGKHYRAFVEEFTGDKAKALQIRNDLLAELPEGERLRAHVYAALGDALDRAEGSVAEEAAYYEKSLEIVPNLYSLKNLATLYFRYPELNKPKELGFELWEKAWHAGVWSAANFLGYNYQEEEWLDMPKAIEWLEKGMLYCESYSAYELALIYLYNDEYKNVERGLMCLNRCVEDNYIQGIEGLANIYFNGELVEEDMNRAKELLEKAIELGSGNAAYRLGWMYERGFLSEQPDYVKALEYYEKAASLNNADGYCRMALYLANGYSGVKDADKS
;
A
#
# COMPACT_ATOMS: atom_id res chain seq x y z
N MET A 1 28.18 -10.08 13.43
CA MET A 1 27.78 -8.67 13.41
C MET A 1 26.75 -8.49 14.52
N LYS A 2 26.72 -7.37 15.27
CA LYS A 2 25.68 -7.14 16.30
C LYS A 2 24.35 -6.92 15.61
N THR A 3 23.29 -7.46 16.19
CA THR A 3 21.92 -7.18 15.72
C THR A 3 21.54 -5.72 15.97
N LEU A 4 20.55 -5.19 15.26
CA LEU A 4 20.03 -3.84 15.51
C LEU A 4 19.52 -3.70 16.95
N LYS A 5 18.86 -4.73 17.47
CA LYS A 5 18.38 -4.82 18.86
C LYS A 5 19.54 -4.65 19.88
N GLU A 6 20.67 -5.34 19.65
CA GLU A 6 21.87 -5.20 20.51
C GLU A 6 22.46 -3.80 20.44
N LYS A 7 22.57 -3.23 19.24
CA LYS A 7 23.05 -1.84 19.02
C LYS A 7 22.15 -0.82 19.72
N PHE A 8 20.82 -0.96 19.59
CA PHE A 8 19.83 -0.11 20.24
C PHE A 8 19.97 -0.16 21.78
N GLY A 9 20.07 -1.37 22.33
CA GLY A 9 20.26 -1.56 23.78
C GLY A 9 21.54 -0.93 24.32
N GLU A 10 22.66 -1.07 23.58
CA GLU A 10 23.94 -0.45 23.94
C GLU A 10 23.87 1.08 23.91
N LEU A 11 23.24 1.65 22.88
CA LEU A 11 23.10 3.09 22.77
C LEU A 11 22.16 3.64 23.84
N SER A 12 21.03 3.02 24.10
CA SER A 12 20.11 3.39 25.18
C SER A 12 20.82 3.39 26.52
N ALA A 13 21.63 2.37 26.80
CA ALA A 13 22.45 2.32 28.00
C ALA A 13 23.48 3.45 28.06
N LYS A 14 24.17 3.77 26.96
CA LYS A 14 25.15 4.87 26.86
C LYS A 14 24.50 6.23 27.09
N ILE A 15 23.34 6.49 26.49
CA ILE A 15 22.58 7.73 26.68
C ILE A 15 22.17 7.88 28.14
N LYS A 16 21.60 6.84 28.76
CA LYS A 16 21.22 6.81 30.18
C LYS A 16 22.42 7.03 31.12
N ALA A 17 23.54 6.39 30.83
CA ALA A 17 24.76 6.53 31.62
C ALA A 17 25.42 7.92 31.53
N SER A 18 25.13 8.68 30.46
CA SER A 18 25.66 10.04 30.29
C SER A 18 25.13 11.02 31.33
N GLY A 19 23.93 10.78 31.86
CA GLY A 19 23.22 11.68 32.76
C GLY A 19 22.89 13.05 32.17
N GLN A 20 23.06 13.22 30.87
CA GLN A 20 22.75 14.48 30.18
C GLN A 20 21.25 14.55 29.79
N PRO A 21 20.64 15.75 29.78
CA PRO A 21 19.28 15.91 29.25
C PRO A 21 19.19 15.44 27.80
N ALA A 22 18.06 14.82 27.42
CA ALA A 22 17.86 14.29 26.06
C ALA A 22 17.99 15.37 24.97
N ARG A 23 17.54 16.60 25.25
CA ARG A 23 17.64 17.75 24.33
C ARG A 23 19.06 18.08 23.87
N VAL A 24 20.09 17.63 24.56
CA VAL A 24 21.51 17.81 24.15
C VAL A 24 21.83 16.95 22.93
N TRP A 25 21.08 15.86 22.74
CA TRP A 25 21.25 14.91 21.63
C TRP A 25 20.43 15.30 20.39
N PHE A 26 19.32 16.08 20.54
CA PHE A 26 18.43 16.42 19.43
C PHE A 26 19.12 17.11 18.25
N PRO A 27 20.03 18.09 18.45
CA PRO A 27 20.62 18.85 17.34
C PRO A 27 21.51 18.04 16.39
N GLN A 28 21.92 16.83 16.75
CA GLN A 28 22.72 15.96 15.87
C GLN A 28 21.86 15.26 14.81
N TYR A 29 20.53 15.23 14.99
CA TYR A 29 19.59 14.66 14.08
C TYR A 29 18.90 15.74 13.27
N THR A 30 19.10 15.70 11.97
CA THR A 30 18.45 16.60 10.99
C THR A 30 17.63 15.76 10.02
N PRO A 31 16.68 16.34 9.27
CA PRO A 31 15.96 15.59 8.24
C PRO A 31 16.90 14.80 7.32
N ALA A 32 17.99 15.42 6.87
CA ALA A 32 19.00 14.77 6.01
C ALA A 32 19.75 13.63 6.71
N SER A 33 20.09 13.76 8.01
CA SER A 33 20.79 12.71 8.75
C SER A 33 19.89 11.50 9.07
N LEU A 34 18.59 11.74 9.27
CA LEU A 34 17.61 10.71 9.55
C LEU A 34 17.23 9.88 8.32
N LEU A 35 17.72 10.27 7.14
CA LEU A 35 17.60 9.47 5.92
C LEU A 35 18.45 8.18 5.96
N SER A 36 19.31 7.97 6.93
CA SER A 36 20.00 6.68 7.13
C SER A 36 19.28 5.86 8.21
N ALA A 37 19.12 4.58 7.96
CA ALA A 37 18.48 3.65 8.91
C ALA A 37 19.21 3.63 10.27
N GLU A 38 20.56 3.75 10.27
CA GLU A 38 21.33 3.77 11.52
C GLU A 38 20.99 5.00 12.38
N ASN A 39 20.88 6.18 11.80
CA ASN A 39 20.58 7.40 12.56
C ASN A 39 19.12 7.43 13.03
N TRP A 40 18.22 6.82 12.29
CA TRP A 40 16.80 6.82 12.66
C TRP A 40 16.55 6.06 13.97
N TRP A 41 17.06 4.83 14.10
CA TRP A 41 16.84 4.07 15.34
C TRP A 41 17.64 4.65 16.52
N GLU A 42 18.78 5.33 16.26
CA GLU A 42 19.47 6.11 17.28
C GLU A 42 18.60 7.26 17.78
N ALA A 43 17.97 8.00 16.89
CA ALA A 43 17.04 9.08 17.23
C ALA A 43 15.83 8.56 18.02
N LEU A 44 15.30 7.38 17.66
CA LEU A 44 14.22 6.74 18.41
C LEU A 44 14.64 6.42 19.86
N ALA A 45 15.87 5.95 20.06
CA ALA A 45 16.41 5.70 21.41
C ALA A 45 16.55 6.99 22.23
N VAL A 46 16.91 8.10 21.57
CA VAL A 46 16.97 9.43 22.21
C VAL A 46 15.58 9.93 22.56
N CYS A 47 14.59 9.72 21.70
CA CYS A 47 13.19 10.06 21.96
C CYS A 47 12.65 9.25 23.15
N GLU A 48 12.89 7.94 23.19
CA GLU A 48 12.53 7.08 24.33
C GLU A 48 13.15 7.61 25.65
N TYR A 49 14.41 8.04 25.59
CA TYR A 49 15.09 8.61 26.75
C TYR A 49 14.52 9.97 27.17
N ALA A 50 14.12 10.83 26.23
CA ALA A 50 13.43 12.10 26.52
C ALA A 50 12.12 11.85 27.29
N LEU A 51 11.36 10.86 26.85
CA LEU A 51 10.15 10.42 27.54
C LEU A 51 10.44 9.84 28.93
N ASP A 52 11.53 9.06 29.11
CA ASP A 52 11.94 8.50 30.41
C ASP A 52 12.34 9.59 31.41
N THR A 53 13.00 10.63 30.95
CA THR A 53 13.50 11.74 31.78
C THR A 53 12.51 12.88 31.93
N LYS A 54 11.33 12.76 31.31
CA LYS A 54 10.26 13.79 31.29
C LYS A 54 10.80 15.16 30.86
N GLU A 55 11.51 15.17 29.74
CA GLU A 55 11.89 16.41 29.06
C GLU A 55 10.65 17.22 28.68
N ASP A 56 10.87 18.47 28.28
CA ASP A 56 9.80 19.36 27.82
C ASP A 56 8.94 18.69 26.74
N GLU A 57 7.64 18.62 26.97
CA GLU A 57 6.68 17.90 26.10
C GLU A 57 6.71 18.43 24.67
N LYS A 58 6.78 19.76 24.48
CA LYS A 58 6.81 20.35 23.12
C LYS A 58 8.10 20.04 22.39
N LEU A 59 9.24 20.12 23.05
CA LEU A 59 10.52 19.73 22.44
C LEU A 59 10.55 18.22 22.10
N THR A 60 9.95 17.39 22.94
CA THR A 60 9.84 15.95 22.69
C THR A 60 8.90 15.66 21.53
N GLU A 61 7.78 16.35 21.44
CA GLU A 61 6.83 16.28 20.32
C GLU A 61 7.50 16.68 19.00
N ASP A 62 8.13 17.87 18.95
CA ASP A 62 8.83 18.37 17.76
C ASP A 62 9.92 17.39 17.29
N PHE A 63 10.62 16.75 18.22
CA PHE A 63 11.63 15.74 17.88
C PHE A 63 11.00 14.42 17.42
N PHE A 64 9.87 14.01 18.01
CA PHE A 64 9.09 12.85 17.57
C PHE A 64 8.59 13.05 16.15
N GLU A 65 8.01 14.22 15.83
CA GLU A 65 7.56 14.54 14.48
C GLU A 65 8.70 14.51 13.47
N LEU A 66 9.87 15.06 13.85
CA LEU A 66 11.07 15.01 13.00
C LEU A 66 11.48 13.56 12.68
N ILE A 67 11.50 12.67 13.68
CA ILE A 67 11.85 11.26 13.49
C ILE A 67 10.86 10.58 12.56
N PHE A 68 9.57 10.76 12.79
CA PHE A 68 8.55 10.06 12.01
C PHE A 68 8.29 10.68 10.63
N SER A 69 8.55 11.96 10.41
CA SER A 69 8.56 12.53 9.07
C SER A 69 9.68 11.98 8.19
N ALA A 70 10.83 11.65 8.79
CA ALA A 70 11.95 10.99 8.10
C ALA A 70 11.74 9.48 7.95
N PHE A 71 10.99 8.85 8.85
CA PHE A 71 10.70 7.42 8.85
C PHE A 71 9.91 6.99 7.60
N ASP A 72 9.07 7.86 7.07
CA ASP A 72 8.33 7.59 5.84
C ASP A 72 9.24 7.36 4.62
N CYS A 73 10.56 7.57 4.76
CA CYS A 73 11.46 7.66 3.62
C CYS A 73 12.63 6.67 3.59
N ASN A 74 13.05 6.06 4.69
CA ASN A 74 14.38 5.44 4.70
C ASN A 74 14.64 4.32 5.70
N VAL A 75 13.71 3.52 6.09
CA VAL A 75 14.08 2.33 6.86
C VAL A 75 14.43 1.18 5.91
N GLU A 76 15.69 1.13 5.48
CA GLU A 76 16.27 -0.13 5.01
C GLU A 76 16.23 -1.13 6.15
N VAL A 77 15.36 -2.10 6.04
CA VAL A 77 15.29 -3.12 7.06
C VAL A 77 15.24 -4.49 6.42
N ASP A 78 16.41 -5.05 6.17
CA ASP A 78 16.59 -6.49 6.11
C ASP A 78 16.42 -7.07 7.51
N LEU A 79 15.22 -6.97 8.07
CA LEU A 79 14.91 -7.52 9.38
C LEU A 79 14.35 -8.93 9.22
N ASN A 80 14.80 -9.84 10.05
CA ASN A 80 14.11 -11.12 10.24
C ASN A 80 12.83 -10.94 11.06
N ALA A 81 11.98 -11.97 11.13
CA ALA A 81 10.68 -11.88 11.81
C ALA A 81 10.76 -11.47 13.30
N GLU A 82 11.84 -11.85 14.01
CA GLU A 82 12.06 -11.47 15.42
C GLU A 82 12.40 -9.98 15.57
N GLU A 83 13.20 -9.45 14.65
CA GLU A 83 13.54 -8.02 14.63
C GLU A 83 12.33 -7.17 14.26
N TYR A 84 11.44 -7.65 13.37
CA TYR A 84 10.17 -6.97 13.07
C TYR A 84 9.29 -6.80 14.31
N GLU A 85 9.09 -7.86 15.08
CA GLU A 85 8.28 -7.79 16.30
C GLU A 85 8.89 -6.81 17.31
N PHE A 86 10.21 -6.86 17.49
CA PHE A 86 10.93 -5.92 18.34
C PHE A 86 10.71 -4.46 17.94
N TRP A 87 10.84 -4.14 16.63
CA TRP A 87 10.69 -2.77 16.15
C TRP A 87 9.26 -2.30 16.22
N TRP A 88 8.31 -3.16 15.87
CA TRP A 88 6.89 -2.86 16.01
C TRP A 88 6.56 -2.47 17.45
N GLU A 89 6.98 -3.28 18.41
CA GLU A 89 6.77 -3.00 19.82
C GLU A 89 7.40 -1.67 20.25
N LYS A 90 8.64 -1.40 19.82
CA LYS A 90 9.36 -0.16 20.16
C LYS A 90 8.69 1.09 19.61
N VAL A 91 8.33 1.08 18.33
CA VAL A 91 7.64 2.20 17.68
C VAL A 91 6.30 2.44 18.36
N MET A 92 5.51 1.40 18.59
CA MET A 92 4.21 1.53 19.23
C MET A 92 4.31 2.01 20.69
N GLN A 93 5.30 1.56 21.45
CA GLN A 93 5.56 2.06 22.81
C GLN A 93 5.88 3.55 22.83
N VAL A 94 6.71 4.05 21.90
CA VAL A 94 7.01 5.48 21.81
C VAL A 94 5.77 6.27 21.40
N CYS A 95 5.02 5.80 20.40
CA CYS A 95 3.77 6.41 19.98
C CYS A 95 2.74 6.47 21.12
N ASP A 96 2.58 5.39 21.91
CA ASP A 96 1.67 5.35 23.05
C ASP A 96 1.99 6.41 24.08
N ARG A 97 3.28 6.59 24.40
CA ARG A 97 3.74 7.57 25.39
C ARG A 97 3.56 9.01 24.89
N VAL A 98 3.83 9.28 23.60
CA VAL A 98 3.59 10.59 23.01
C VAL A 98 2.07 10.85 22.94
N ALA A 99 1.26 9.85 22.68
CA ALA A 99 -0.20 9.96 22.65
C ALA A 99 -0.83 10.34 24.01
N GLU A 100 -0.08 10.27 25.12
CA GLU A 100 -0.55 10.74 26.42
C GLU A 100 -0.69 12.27 26.49
N PHE A 101 0.13 13.02 25.70
CA PHE A 101 0.14 14.48 25.71
C PHE A 101 0.02 15.14 24.34
N SER A 102 0.17 14.41 23.23
CA SER A 102 0.08 14.93 21.86
C SER A 102 -0.74 14.06 20.94
N GLY A 103 -1.52 14.69 20.07
CA GLY A 103 -2.26 14.05 18.98
C GLY A 103 -1.33 13.37 17.95
N ALA A 104 -0.08 13.84 17.81
CA ALA A 104 0.92 13.25 16.92
C ALA A 104 1.11 11.77 17.21
N GLY A 105 1.16 11.35 18.47
CA GLY A 105 1.27 9.94 18.85
C GLY A 105 0.12 9.08 18.34
N TRP A 106 -1.12 9.58 18.42
CA TRP A 106 -2.29 8.88 17.87
C TRP A 106 -2.30 8.81 16.34
N ALA A 107 -1.99 9.94 15.69
CA ALA A 107 -1.90 9.98 14.22
C ALA A 107 -0.86 8.98 13.70
N GLN A 108 0.33 8.96 14.33
CA GLN A 108 1.40 8.04 13.95
C GLN A 108 1.04 6.57 14.19
N LYS A 109 0.32 6.24 15.27
CA LYS A 109 -0.22 4.88 15.46
C LYS A 109 -1.13 4.47 14.32
N GLY A 110 -2.01 5.34 13.87
CA GLY A 110 -2.87 5.10 12.70
C GLY A 110 -2.07 4.83 11.45
N ALA A 111 -1.06 5.67 11.17
CA ALA A 111 -0.18 5.53 10.02
C ALA A 111 0.56 4.18 10.05
N GLN A 112 1.11 3.74 11.18
CA GLN A 112 1.81 2.45 11.29
C GLN A 112 0.92 1.26 10.88
N TYR A 113 -0.35 1.25 11.28
CA TYR A 113 -1.29 0.20 10.86
C TYR A 113 -1.68 0.30 9.40
N SER A 114 -1.83 1.52 8.84
CA SER A 114 -2.23 1.72 7.45
C SER A 114 -1.14 1.34 6.45
N GLU A 115 0.12 1.61 6.80
CA GLU A 115 1.28 1.39 5.93
C GLU A 115 1.75 -0.07 5.91
N ALA A 116 1.08 -0.95 6.64
CA ALA A 116 1.43 -2.37 6.74
C ALA A 116 2.85 -2.65 7.23
N ARG A 117 3.47 -1.67 7.88
CA ARG A 117 4.84 -1.85 8.38
C ARG A 117 4.89 -3.03 9.33
N TYR A 118 5.99 -3.76 9.27
CA TYR A 118 6.17 -4.98 10.09
C TYR A 118 5.06 -6.03 9.93
N GLY A 119 4.37 -6.05 8.76
CA GLY A 119 3.30 -7.02 8.48
C GLY A 119 2.02 -6.87 9.31
N LYS A 120 1.86 -5.74 10.03
CA LYS A 120 0.71 -5.49 10.93
C LYS A 120 -0.37 -4.61 10.31
N ARG A 121 -0.70 -4.81 9.03
CA ARG A 121 -1.71 -3.99 8.37
C ARG A 121 -3.10 -4.21 8.95
N ASP A 122 -3.71 -3.13 9.47
CA ASP A 122 -5.12 -3.12 9.87
C ASP A 122 -5.72 -1.72 9.71
N MET A 123 -6.41 -1.52 8.61
CA MET A 123 -7.03 -0.23 8.27
C MET A 123 -8.16 0.17 9.23
N SER A 124 -8.69 -0.76 10.04
CA SER A 124 -9.77 -0.46 10.99
C SER A 124 -9.34 0.49 12.11
N TYR A 125 -8.05 0.56 12.40
CA TYR A 125 -7.49 1.47 13.41
C TYR A 125 -7.24 2.88 12.89
N LEU A 126 -7.16 3.09 11.56
CA LEU A 126 -6.76 4.37 10.99
C LEU A 126 -7.69 5.51 11.40
N PHE A 127 -8.98 5.39 11.09
CA PHE A 127 -9.94 6.44 11.42
C PHE A 127 -10.08 6.71 12.93
N PRO A 128 -10.26 5.69 13.81
CA PRO A 128 -10.37 5.90 15.25
C PRO A 128 -9.15 6.59 15.87
N TYR A 129 -7.95 6.33 15.38
CA TYR A 129 -6.75 6.97 15.90
C TYR A 129 -6.60 8.40 15.41
N TYR A 130 -6.92 8.69 14.15
CA TYR A 130 -6.96 10.06 13.64
C TYR A 130 -8.06 10.89 14.31
N GLU A 131 -9.21 10.30 14.65
CA GLU A 131 -10.26 10.99 15.41
C GLU A 131 -9.77 11.38 16.83
N LYS A 132 -9.04 10.49 17.52
CA LYS A 132 -8.39 10.84 18.80
C LYS A 132 -7.32 11.92 18.64
N ALA A 133 -6.52 11.87 17.59
CA ALA A 133 -5.52 12.91 17.31
C ALA A 133 -6.19 14.28 17.08
N ALA A 134 -7.29 14.31 16.34
CA ALA A 134 -8.10 15.51 16.12
C ALA A 134 -8.71 16.04 17.42
N ASP A 135 -9.24 15.17 18.28
CA ASP A 135 -9.80 15.54 19.58
C ASP A 135 -8.75 16.15 20.53
N MET A 136 -7.47 15.85 20.31
CA MET A 136 -6.33 16.46 21.01
C MET A 136 -5.82 17.75 20.34
N GLY A 137 -6.46 18.20 19.27
CA GLY A 137 -6.08 19.44 18.56
C GLY A 137 -4.90 19.29 17.61
N TRP A 138 -4.59 18.06 17.15
CA TRP A 138 -3.59 17.85 16.12
C TRP A 138 -4.09 18.37 14.77
N ALA A 139 -3.48 19.46 14.28
CA ALA A 139 -4.01 20.29 13.19
C ALA A 139 -4.27 19.50 11.89
N GLU A 140 -3.34 18.65 11.48
CA GLU A 140 -3.50 17.81 10.30
C GLU A 140 -4.66 16.81 10.48
N ALA A 141 -4.77 16.17 11.66
CA ALA A 141 -5.82 15.21 11.92
C ALA A 141 -7.21 15.85 11.99
N GLU A 142 -7.34 17.09 12.55
CA GLU A 142 -8.61 17.83 12.56
C GLU A 142 -9.16 18.00 11.12
N ALA A 143 -8.29 18.41 10.20
CA ALA A 143 -8.66 18.60 8.80
C ALA A 143 -8.86 17.27 8.05
N THR A 144 -8.03 16.25 8.33
CA THR A 144 -8.11 14.91 7.74
C THR A 144 -9.42 14.23 8.11
N VAL A 145 -9.81 14.26 9.38
CA VAL A 145 -11.07 13.67 9.87
C VAL A 145 -12.28 14.38 9.26
N ALA A 146 -12.23 15.70 9.11
CA ALA A 146 -13.27 16.46 8.42
C ALA A 146 -13.45 15.98 6.97
N TYR A 147 -12.33 15.79 6.25
CA TYR A 147 -12.30 15.29 4.88
C TYR A 147 -12.82 13.86 4.77
N TRP A 148 -12.36 12.94 5.64
CA TRP A 148 -12.79 11.56 5.61
C TRP A 148 -14.28 11.40 5.93
N ARG A 149 -14.80 12.15 6.90
CA ARG A 149 -16.26 12.19 7.18
C ARG A 149 -17.06 12.73 6.01
N TYR A 150 -16.55 13.74 5.31
CA TYR A 150 -17.21 14.28 4.13
C TYR A 150 -17.26 13.27 2.96
N MET A 151 -16.13 12.61 2.69
CA MET A 151 -15.96 11.71 1.55
C MET A 151 -16.43 10.27 1.82
N GLY A 152 -16.45 9.82 3.08
CA GLY A 152 -16.71 8.44 3.47
C GLY A 152 -15.47 7.54 3.39
N PHE A 153 -14.27 8.11 3.54
CA PHE A 153 -13.04 7.32 3.59
C PHE A 153 -12.80 6.79 5.00
N TYR A 154 -12.56 5.49 5.13
CA TYR A 154 -12.28 4.80 6.39
C TYR A 154 -13.37 4.92 7.47
N CYS A 155 -14.50 5.53 7.17
CA CYS A 155 -15.65 5.71 8.05
C CYS A 155 -16.93 5.86 7.23
N GLU A 156 -18.09 5.81 7.90
CA GLU A 156 -19.36 6.11 7.26
C GLU A 156 -19.41 7.56 6.78
N GLN A 157 -19.84 7.75 5.52
CA GLN A 157 -19.97 9.08 4.92
C GLN A 157 -21.01 9.91 5.68
N ASN A 158 -20.60 11.10 6.10
CA ASN A 158 -21.47 12.11 6.69
C ASN A 158 -21.01 13.51 6.26
N LYS A 159 -21.57 13.99 5.15
CA LYS A 159 -21.19 15.29 4.56
C LYS A 159 -21.48 16.46 5.49
N GLU A 160 -22.59 16.44 6.22
CA GLU A 160 -22.98 17.50 7.15
C GLU A 160 -21.96 17.59 8.31
N GLU A 161 -21.59 16.46 8.89
CA GLU A 161 -20.56 16.42 9.93
C GLU A 161 -19.19 16.85 9.40
N GLY A 162 -18.81 16.41 8.19
CA GLY A 162 -17.58 16.86 7.53
C GLY A 162 -17.53 18.37 7.36
N GLU A 163 -18.62 18.99 6.87
CA GLU A 163 -18.74 20.45 6.75
C GLU A 163 -18.66 21.15 8.11
N ARG A 164 -19.35 20.63 9.11
CA ARG A 164 -19.30 21.15 10.47
C ARG A 164 -17.88 21.15 11.03
N ARG A 165 -17.14 20.05 10.85
CA ARG A 165 -15.75 19.92 11.28
C ARG A 165 -14.82 20.88 10.53
N PHE A 166 -14.94 21.01 9.21
CA PHE A 166 -14.19 22.01 8.45
C PHE A 166 -14.46 23.45 8.95
N ALA A 167 -15.71 23.78 9.26
CA ALA A 167 -16.07 25.11 9.78
C ALA A 167 -15.57 25.35 11.22
N ALA A 168 -15.28 24.30 11.97
CA ALA A 168 -14.78 24.35 13.34
C ALA A 168 -13.26 24.50 13.45
N LEU A 169 -12.50 24.40 12.35
CA LEU A 169 -11.06 24.58 12.36
C LEU A 169 -10.70 26.01 12.78
N THR A 170 -9.88 26.16 13.80
CA THR A 170 -9.57 27.46 14.38
C THR A 170 -8.08 27.81 14.42
N SER A 171 -7.21 26.80 14.55
CA SER A 171 -5.78 27.05 14.50
C SER A 171 -5.34 27.43 13.07
N PRO A 172 -4.37 28.35 12.90
CA PRO A 172 -3.89 28.74 11.58
C PRO A 172 -3.44 27.54 10.74
N GLU A 173 -2.78 26.60 11.37
CA GLU A 173 -2.27 25.38 10.73
C GLU A 173 -3.42 24.45 10.29
N ALA A 174 -4.40 24.19 11.17
CA ALA A 174 -5.57 23.38 10.81
C ALA A 174 -6.39 23.99 9.66
N ILE A 175 -6.48 25.33 9.62
CA ILE A 175 -7.15 26.05 8.51
C ILE A 175 -6.42 25.81 7.19
N LEU A 176 -5.07 25.82 7.18
CA LEU A 176 -4.27 25.56 5.97
C LEU A 176 -4.42 24.11 5.51
N TRP A 177 -4.35 23.14 6.42
CA TRP A 177 -4.66 21.75 6.12
C TRP A 177 -6.11 21.57 5.64
N GLY A 178 -7.05 22.30 6.25
CA GLY A 178 -8.45 22.32 5.82
C GLY A 178 -8.63 22.82 4.38
N LYS A 179 -7.92 23.87 3.97
CA LYS A 179 -7.90 24.35 2.57
C LYS A 179 -7.36 23.27 1.63
N HIS A 180 -6.27 22.59 2.01
CA HIS A 180 -5.69 21.52 1.22
C HIS A 180 -6.70 20.40 0.96
N TYR A 181 -7.37 19.89 2.00
CA TYR A 181 -8.38 18.84 1.85
C TYR A 181 -9.65 19.32 1.14
N ARG A 182 -10.01 20.61 1.27
CA ARG A 182 -11.08 21.23 0.47
C ARG A 182 -10.78 21.18 -1.03
N ALA A 183 -9.55 21.37 -1.45
CA ALA A 183 -9.18 21.24 -2.85
C ALA A 183 -9.47 19.83 -3.37
N PHE A 184 -9.22 18.78 -2.59
CA PHE A 184 -9.62 17.42 -2.97
C PHE A 184 -11.14 17.26 -3.04
N VAL A 185 -11.90 17.81 -2.09
CA VAL A 185 -13.37 17.80 -2.14
C VAL A 185 -13.87 18.42 -3.45
N GLU A 186 -13.39 19.62 -3.82
CA GLU A 186 -13.78 20.29 -5.06
C GLU A 186 -13.42 19.47 -6.30
N GLU A 187 -12.23 18.88 -6.32
CA GLU A 187 -11.79 18.03 -7.42
C GLU A 187 -12.67 16.78 -7.60
N PHE A 188 -12.99 16.08 -6.50
CA PHE A 188 -13.86 14.90 -6.54
C PHE A 188 -15.33 15.23 -6.81
N THR A 189 -15.79 16.44 -6.49
CA THR A 189 -17.14 16.91 -6.80
C THR A 189 -17.28 17.52 -8.20
N GLY A 190 -16.14 17.64 -8.92
CA GLY A 190 -16.10 18.02 -10.33
C GLY A 190 -15.62 19.46 -10.61
N ASP A 191 -15.36 20.29 -9.60
CA ASP A 191 -14.83 21.65 -9.77
C ASP A 191 -13.29 21.67 -9.74
N LYS A 192 -12.68 21.10 -10.78
CA LYS A 192 -11.22 21.05 -10.92
C LYS A 192 -10.58 22.44 -10.97
N ALA A 193 -11.26 23.43 -11.54
CA ALA A 193 -10.74 24.80 -11.63
C ALA A 193 -10.62 25.42 -10.24
N LYS A 194 -11.62 25.25 -9.40
CA LYS A 194 -11.60 25.72 -8.01
C LYS A 194 -10.56 24.98 -7.17
N ALA A 195 -10.42 23.66 -7.35
CA ALA A 195 -9.37 22.88 -6.68
C ALA A 195 -7.98 23.40 -7.01
N LEU A 196 -7.70 23.68 -8.29
CA LEU A 196 -6.43 24.26 -8.74
C LEU A 196 -6.19 25.65 -8.16
N GLN A 197 -7.23 26.50 -8.13
CA GLN A 197 -7.13 27.83 -7.53
C GLN A 197 -6.75 27.76 -6.04
N ILE A 198 -7.42 26.88 -5.27
CA ILE A 198 -7.12 26.71 -3.84
C ILE A 198 -5.67 26.26 -3.63
N ARG A 199 -5.16 25.32 -4.45
CA ARG A 199 -3.78 24.84 -4.36
C ARG A 199 -2.76 25.94 -4.65
N ASN A 200 -3.02 26.77 -5.68
CA ASN A 200 -2.13 27.90 -6.02
C ASN A 200 -2.15 28.97 -4.93
N ASP A 201 -3.31 29.28 -4.36
CA ASP A 201 -3.42 30.22 -3.25
C ASP A 201 -2.66 29.72 -2.01
N LEU A 202 -2.76 28.41 -1.70
CA LEU A 202 -1.98 27.78 -0.62
C LEU A 202 -0.47 27.91 -0.86
N LEU A 203 0.01 27.66 -2.08
CA LEU A 203 1.44 27.82 -2.39
C LEU A 203 1.92 29.27 -2.22
N ALA A 204 1.04 30.26 -2.43
CA ALA A 204 1.37 31.66 -2.21
C ALA A 204 1.40 32.02 -0.70
N GLU A 205 0.60 31.36 0.13
CA GLU A 205 0.52 31.58 1.58
C GLU A 205 1.61 30.84 2.36
N LEU A 206 2.03 29.64 1.91
CA LEU A 206 2.94 28.76 2.65
C LEU A 206 4.41 29.16 2.48
N PRO A 207 5.24 29.11 3.54
CA PRO A 207 6.69 29.25 3.44
C PRO A 207 7.33 28.18 2.57
N GLU A 208 8.54 28.44 2.03
CA GLU A 208 9.23 27.48 1.13
C GLU A 208 9.62 26.18 1.82
N GLY A 209 9.87 26.00 2.99
CA GLY A 209 10.24 24.76 3.68
C GLY A 209 9.07 24.07 4.39
N GLU A 210 7.87 24.56 4.23
CA GLU A 210 6.71 24.05 4.95
C GLU A 210 6.28 22.67 4.44
N ARG A 211 6.09 21.71 5.34
CA ARG A 211 5.68 20.33 5.01
C ARG A 211 4.41 20.28 4.15
N LEU A 212 3.39 21.06 4.51
CA LEU A 212 2.15 21.11 3.74
C LEU A 212 2.38 21.52 2.29
N ARG A 213 3.38 22.36 2.00
CA ARG A 213 3.74 22.75 0.64
C ARG A 213 4.14 21.55 -0.22
N ALA A 214 4.84 20.56 0.36
CA ALA A 214 5.18 19.31 -0.34
C ALA A 214 3.93 18.52 -0.72
N HIS A 215 2.93 18.44 0.18
CA HIS A 215 1.66 17.78 -0.12
C HIS A 215 0.86 18.52 -1.20
N VAL A 216 0.90 19.84 -1.22
CA VAL A 216 0.24 20.63 -2.28
C VAL A 216 0.91 20.40 -3.63
N TYR A 217 2.26 20.34 -3.69
CA TYR A 217 2.95 20.00 -4.92
C TYR A 217 2.61 18.58 -5.41
N ALA A 218 2.60 17.59 -4.52
CA ALA A 218 2.19 16.23 -4.87
C ALA A 218 0.77 16.20 -5.46
N ALA A 219 -0.17 16.90 -4.84
CA ALA A 219 -1.55 16.99 -5.32
C ALA A 219 -1.69 17.75 -6.66
N LEU A 220 -0.78 18.67 -6.98
CA LEU A 220 -0.73 19.34 -8.29
C LEU A 220 -0.20 18.39 -9.37
N GLY A 221 0.81 17.57 -9.06
CA GLY A 221 1.27 16.50 -9.95
C GLY A 221 0.14 15.56 -10.33
N ASP A 222 -0.59 15.05 -9.35
CA ASP A 222 -1.75 14.19 -9.56
C ASP A 222 -2.87 14.81 -10.40
N ALA A 223 -3.10 16.10 -10.22
CA ALA A 223 -4.12 16.80 -10.98
C ALA A 223 -3.75 16.89 -12.46
N LEU A 224 -2.45 16.96 -12.80
CA LEU A 224 -1.96 16.93 -14.18
C LEU A 224 -2.09 15.55 -14.81
N ASP A 225 -1.74 14.47 -14.11
CA ASP A 225 -1.94 13.08 -14.57
C ASP A 225 -3.41 12.86 -14.98
N ARG A 226 -4.33 13.21 -14.10
CA ARG A 226 -5.78 13.08 -14.36
C ARG A 226 -6.34 14.00 -15.45
N ALA A 227 -5.61 15.05 -15.81
CA ALA A 227 -6.02 16.02 -16.84
C ALA A 227 -5.37 15.77 -18.20
N GLU A 228 -4.59 14.67 -18.35
CA GLU A 228 -3.74 14.42 -19.52
C GLU A 228 -2.80 15.63 -19.79
N GLY A 229 -2.26 16.21 -18.71
CA GLY A 229 -1.38 17.37 -18.75
C GLY A 229 0.04 17.05 -19.21
N SER A 230 0.93 18.00 -19.05
CA SER A 230 2.34 17.81 -19.39
C SER A 230 3.04 16.90 -18.38
N VAL A 231 3.52 15.74 -18.85
CA VAL A 231 4.31 14.79 -18.03
C VAL A 231 5.55 15.46 -17.41
N ALA A 232 6.14 16.45 -18.12
CA ALA A 232 7.28 17.20 -17.61
C ALA A 232 6.90 18.13 -16.45
N GLU A 233 5.72 18.76 -16.50
CA GLU A 233 5.21 19.57 -15.39
C GLU A 233 4.82 18.71 -14.20
N GLU A 234 4.20 17.56 -14.45
CA GLU A 234 3.86 16.58 -13.43
C GLU A 234 5.12 16.11 -12.68
N ALA A 235 6.16 15.69 -13.40
CA ALA A 235 7.44 15.30 -12.82
C ALA A 235 8.08 16.43 -12.00
N ALA A 236 8.04 17.67 -12.52
CA ALA A 236 8.58 18.83 -11.81
C ALA A 236 7.85 19.13 -10.49
N TYR A 237 6.56 18.87 -10.41
CA TYR A 237 5.82 19.01 -9.13
C TYR A 237 6.22 17.93 -8.12
N TYR A 238 6.39 16.67 -8.55
CA TYR A 238 6.88 15.64 -7.63
C TYR A 238 8.33 15.89 -7.20
N GLU A 239 9.22 16.37 -8.11
CA GLU A 239 10.58 16.78 -7.75
C GLU A 239 10.56 17.86 -6.67
N LYS A 240 9.76 18.94 -6.83
CA LYS A 240 9.60 20.01 -5.82
C LYS A 240 9.04 19.51 -4.50
N SER A 241 8.12 18.55 -4.53
CA SER A 241 7.60 17.94 -3.32
C SER A 241 8.72 17.22 -2.56
N LEU A 242 9.56 16.45 -3.25
CA LEU A 242 10.67 15.69 -2.68
C LEU A 242 11.85 16.56 -2.20
N GLU A 243 12.02 17.78 -2.76
CA GLU A 243 13.01 18.74 -2.27
C GLU A 243 12.68 19.26 -0.86
N ILE A 244 11.39 19.29 -0.50
CA ILE A 244 10.93 19.79 0.80
C ILE A 244 10.93 18.67 1.83
N VAL A 245 10.19 17.59 1.53
CA VAL A 245 10.06 16.40 2.38
C VAL A 245 10.04 15.18 1.48
N PRO A 246 10.91 14.20 1.74
CA PRO A 246 10.75 12.91 1.11
C PRO A 246 9.35 12.37 1.47
N ASN A 247 8.50 12.13 0.50
CA ASN A 247 7.21 11.49 0.71
C ASN A 247 7.02 10.33 -0.27
N LEU A 248 6.44 9.27 0.24
CA LEU A 248 6.25 8.00 -0.47
C LEU A 248 5.49 8.16 -1.77
N TYR A 249 4.50 9.03 -1.75
CA TYR A 249 3.61 9.23 -2.87
C TYR A 249 4.33 9.86 -4.06
N SER A 250 5.08 10.95 -3.83
CA SER A 250 5.88 11.62 -4.86
C SER A 250 7.03 10.73 -5.36
N LEU A 251 7.67 9.96 -4.47
CA LEU A 251 8.72 9.00 -4.87
C LEU A 251 8.20 7.96 -5.86
N LYS A 252 7.10 7.30 -5.52
CA LYS A 252 6.48 6.26 -6.35
C LYS A 252 6.08 6.80 -7.72
N ASN A 253 5.39 7.96 -7.73
CA ASN A 253 4.88 8.52 -8.97
C ASN A 253 6.02 9.03 -9.86
N LEU A 254 7.01 9.74 -9.30
CA LEU A 254 8.18 10.20 -10.04
C LEU A 254 8.99 9.03 -10.62
N ALA A 255 9.19 7.96 -9.83
CA ALA A 255 9.85 6.76 -10.31
C ALA A 255 9.12 6.12 -11.51
N THR A 256 7.78 6.07 -11.42
CA THR A 256 6.94 5.56 -12.52
C THR A 256 7.06 6.43 -13.77
N LEU A 257 7.07 7.76 -13.62
CA LEU A 257 7.21 8.70 -14.74
C LEU A 257 8.56 8.53 -15.45
N TYR A 258 9.66 8.48 -14.70
CA TYR A 258 11.00 8.32 -15.28
C TYR A 258 11.17 7.00 -16.02
N PHE A 259 10.51 5.95 -15.54
CA PHE A 259 10.54 4.66 -16.19
C PHE A 259 9.68 4.63 -17.46
N ARG A 260 8.46 5.21 -17.38
CA ARG A 260 7.44 5.10 -18.44
C ARG A 260 7.62 6.09 -19.59
N TYR A 261 8.20 7.28 -19.34
CA TYR A 261 8.21 8.40 -20.27
C TYR A 261 9.63 8.84 -20.67
N PRO A 262 10.21 8.24 -21.73
CA PRO A 262 11.56 8.58 -22.22
C PRO A 262 11.73 10.05 -22.59
N GLU A 263 10.66 10.76 -22.96
CA GLU A 263 10.68 12.18 -23.29
C GLU A 263 11.12 13.09 -22.14
N LEU A 264 11.11 12.60 -20.92
CA LEU A 264 11.66 13.31 -19.76
C LEU A 264 13.20 13.39 -19.80
N ASN A 265 13.85 12.68 -20.72
CA ASN A 265 15.30 12.60 -20.85
C ASN A 265 16.02 12.25 -19.53
N LYS A 266 15.38 11.46 -18.69
CA LYS A 266 15.97 10.89 -17.47
C LYS A 266 16.40 9.46 -17.75
N PRO A 267 17.57 9.01 -17.23
CA PRO A 267 17.96 7.62 -17.35
C PRO A 267 16.91 6.72 -16.63
N LYS A 268 16.54 5.60 -17.25
CA LYS A 268 15.60 4.65 -16.62
C LYS A 268 16.15 4.08 -15.30
N GLU A 269 17.46 3.97 -15.18
CA GLU A 269 18.17 3.57 -13.97
C GLU A 269 17.77 4.44 -12.77
N LEU A 270 17.56 5.74 -13.00
CA LEU A 270 17.08 6.64 -11.95
C LEU A 270 15.67 6.27 -11.48
N GLY A 271 14.82 5.75 -12.37
CA GLY A 271 13.52 5.20 -12.02
C GLY A 271 13.64 3.99 -11.11
N PHE A 272 14.57 3.07 -11.38
CA PHE A 272 14.87 1.93 -10.49
C PHE A 272 15.38 2.40 -9.12
N GLU A 273 16.35 3.33 -9.08
CA GLU A 273 16.85 3.90 -7.83
C GLU A 273 15.74 4.55 -6.98
N LEU A 274 14.81 5.25 -7.62
CA LEU A 274 13.66 5.85 -6.92
C LEU A 274 12.68 4.79 -6.42
N TRP A 275 12.47 3.70 -7.18
CA TRP A 275 11.66 2.58 -6.73
C TRP A 275 12.31 1.82 -5.59
N GLU A 276 13.64 1.63 -5.60
CA GLU A 276 14.38 1.08 -4.46
C GLU A 276 14.25 1.99 -3.24
N LYS A 277 14.39 3.30 -3.39
CA LYS A 277 14.13 4.27 -2.31
C LYS A 277 12.68 4.18 -1.81
N ALA A 278 11.71 4.05 -2.69
CA ALA A 278 10.32 3.89 -2.32
C ALA A 278 10.09 2.59 -1.51
N TRP A 279 10.76 1.48 -1.88
CA TRP A 279 10.75 0.25 -1.09
C TRP A 279 11.29 0.48 0.32
N HIS A 280 12.48 1.06 0.44
CA HIS A 280 13.10 1.35 1.73
C HIS A 280 12.26 2.32 2.58
N ALA A 281 11.46 3.12 1.93
CA ALA A 281 10.51 4.01 2.56
C ALA A 281 9.16 3.35 2.94
N GLY A 282 9.00 2.03 2.72
CA GLY A 282 7.80 1.26 3.08
C GLY A 282 6.75 1.11 1.99
N VAL A 283 7.05 1.48 0.74
CA VAL A 283 6.17 1.18 -0.40
C VAL A 283 6.39 -0.26 -0.84
N TRP A 284 5.74 -1.23 -0.19
CA TRP A 284 5.93 -2.66 -0.45
C TRP A 284 5.64 -3.07 -1.90
N SER A 285 4.71 -2.36 -2.57
CA SER A 285 4.43 -2.58 -3.99
C SER A 285 5.62 -2.24 -4.92
N ALA A 286 6.64 -1.55 -4.42
CA ALA A 286 7.88 -1.32 -5.15
C ALA A 286 8.58 -2.63 -5.50
N ALA A 287 8.52 -3.63 -4.62
CA ALA A 287 9.08 -4.96 -4.90
C ALA A 287 8.41 -5.63 -6.10
N ASN A 288 7.10 -5.49 -6.25
CA ASN A 288 6.36 -5.98 -7.40
C ASN A 288 6.84 -5.31 -8.68
N PHE A 289 6.98 -3.98 -8.65
CA PHE A 289 7.46 -3.22 -9.80
C PHE A 289 8.88 -3.61 -10.20
N LEU A 290 9.80 -3.65 -9.24
CA LEU A 290 11.19 -4.01 -9.48
C LEU A 290 11.31 -5.46 -9.96
N GLY A 291 10.64 -6.38 -9.28
CA GLY A 291 10.65 -7.81 -9.63
C GLY A 291 10.08 -8.09 -11.02
N TYR A 292 9.01 -7.39 -11.42
CA TYR A 292 8.45 -7.50 -12.77
C TYR A 292 9.41 -6.93 -13.82
N ASN A 293 9.93 -5.71 -13.62
CA ASN A 293 10.74 -5.04 -14.64
C ASN A 293 12.12 -5.68 -14.83
N TYR A 294 12.70 -6.33 -13.80
CA TYR A 294 13.91 -7.14 -13.98
C TYR A 294 13.69 -8.45 -14.78
N GLN A 295 12.45 -8.80 -15.16
CA GLN A 295 12.14 -9.89 -16.08
C GLN A 295 12.04 -9.42 -17.54
N GLU A 296 11.94 -8.13 -17.81
CA GLU A 296 11.85 -7.59 -19.18
C GLU A 296 13.18 -7.68 -19.92
N GLU A 297 13.15 -7.96 -21.23
CA GLU A 297 14.35 -8.19 -22.04
C GLU A 297 15.41 -7.08 -21.92
N GLU A 298 14.98 -5.82 -21.80
CA GLU A 298 15.87 -4.65 -21.70
C GLU A 298 16.71 -4.64 -20.41
N TRP A 299 16.16 -5.21 -19.32
CA TRP A 299 16.73 -5.17 -17.95
C TRP A 299 16.95 -6.53 -17.35
N LEU A 300 16.91 -7.58 -18.17
CA LEU A 300 16.87 -8.97 -17.73
C LEU A 300 17.96 -9.30 -16.70
N ASP A 301 17.53 -9.40 -15.45
CA ASP A 301 18.32 -9.86 -14.32
C ASP A 301 17.44 -10.75 -13.43
N MET A 302 17.27 -12.01 -13.85
CA MET A 302 16.38 -12.95 -13.14
C MET A 302 16.75 -13.17 -11.67
N PRO A 303 18.04 -13.23 -11.26
CA PRO A 303 18.38 -13.25 -9.85
C PRO A 303 17.84 -12.07 -9.06
N LYS A 304 17.96 -10.83 -9.58
CA LYS A 304 17.38 -9.66 -8.94
C LYS A 304 15.85 -9.67 -8.96
N ALA A 305 15.23 -10.11 -10.07
CA ALA A 305 13.79 -10.27 -10.14
C ALA A 305 13.27 -11.17 -9.02
N ILE A 306 13.90 -12.34 -8.83
CA ILE A 306 13.56 -13.29 -7.77
C ILE A 306 13.77 -12.66 -6.40
N GLU A 307 14.91 -12.01 -6.16
CA GLU A 307 15.22 -11.34 -4.89
C GLU A 307 14.13 -10.32 -4.51
N TRP A 308 13.75 -9.44 -5.45
CA TRP A 308 12.72 -8.43 -5.20
C TRP A 308 11.34 -9.05 -4.98
N LEU A 309 10.98 -10.07 -5.75
CA LEU A 309 9.69 -10.76 -5.55
C LEU A 309 9.65 -11.54 -4.23
N GLU A 310 10.77 -12.13 -3.78
CA GLU A 310 10.86 -12.76 -2.46
C GLU A 310 10.67 -11.73 -1.33
N LYS A 311 11.28 -10.55 -1.46
CA LYS A 311 11.05 -9.42 -0.55
C LYS A 311 9.56 -9.02 -0.54
N GLY A 312 8.94 -8.85 -1.71
CA GLY A 312 7.51 -8.51 -1.82
C GLY A 312 6.60 -9.55 -1.16
N MET A 313 6.83 -10.84 -1.42
CA MET A 313 6.07 -11.92 -0.81
C MET A 313 6.17 -11.92 0.73
N LEU A 314 7.32 -11.56 1.29
CA LEU A 314 7.53 -11.46 2.73
C LEU A 314 6.62 -10.40 3.38
N TYR A 315 6.28 -9.34 2.65
CA TYR A 315 5.45 -8.22 3.10
C TYR A 315 3.98 -8.32 2.67
N CYS A 316 3.49 -9.54 2.42
CA CYS A 316 2.11 -9.82 2.03
C CYS A 316 1.69 -9.27 0.67
N GLU A 317 2.65 -9.09 -0.24
CA GLU A 317 2.35 -8.73 -1.62
C GLU A 317 2.05 -10.00 -2.43
N SER A 318 0.77 -10.37 -2.49
CA SER A 318 0.31 -11.61 -3.14
C SER A 318 0.63 -11.66 -4.64
N TYR A 319 0.77 -10.49 -5.28
CA TYR A 319 1.25 -10.41 -6.67
C TYR A 319 2.68 -10.94 -6.79
N SER A 320 3.58 -10.57 -5.87
CA SER A 320 4.95 -11.09 -5.84
C SER A 320 4.98 -12.61 -5.67
N ALA A 321 4.13 -13.15 -4.80
CA ALA A 321 4.02 -14.60 -4.63
C ALA A 321 3.54 -15.29 -5.92
N TYR A 322 2.60 -14.69 -6.64
CA TYR A 322 2.11 -15.20 -7.92
C TYR A 322 3.19 -15.19 -8.99
N GLU A 323 3.93 -14.09 -9.17
CA GLU A 323 5.03 -14.00 -10.15
C GLU A 323 6.17 -14.98 -9.83
N LEU A 324 6.54 -15.12 -8.54
CA LEU A 324 7.51 -16.15 -8.12
C LEU A 324 7.04 -17.55 -8.46
N ALA A 325 5.75 -17.82 -8.28
CA ALA A 325 5.18 -19.12 -8.65
C ALA A 325 5.36 -19.39 -10.15
N LEU A 326 5.08 -18.40 -11.02
CA LEU A 326 5.27 -18.55 -12.46
C LEU A 326 6.73 -18.82 -12.81
N ILE A 327 7.67 -18.10 -12.19
CA ILE A 327 9.11 -18.35 -12.39
C ILE A 327 9.48 -19.77 -11.97
N TYR A 328 9.13 -20.18 -10.75
CA TYR A 328 9.51 -21.49 -10.23
C TYR A 328 8.80 -22.68 -10.90
N LEU A 329 7.66 -22.47 -11.53
CA LEU A 329 6.91 -23.53 -12.19
C LEU A 329 7.25 -23.67 -13.68
N TYR A 330 7.56 -22.57 -14.36
CA TYR A 330 7.61 -22.52 -15.82
C TYR A 330 8.92 -22.01 -16.42
N ASN A 331 9.81 -21.40 -15.64
CA ASN A 331 11.13 -21.02 -16.14
C ASN A 331 12.11 -22.18 -15.99
N ASP A 332 12.65 -22.70 -17.09
CA ASP A 332 13.49 -23.90 -17.10
C ASP A 332 14.77 -23.78 -16.23
N GLU A 333 15.37 -22.58 -16.16
CA GLU A 333 16.60 -22.32 -15.40
C GLU A 333 16.36 -22.28 -13.88
N TYR A 334 15.19 -21.75 -13.47
CA TYR A 334 14.83 -21.54 -12.04
C TYR A 334 13.77 -22.52 -11.57
N LYS A 335 13.44 -23.55 -12.36
CA LYS A 335 12.35 -24.48 -12.08
C LYS A 335 12.48 -25.17 -10.72
N ASN A 336 11.49 -24.95 -9.87
CA ASN A 336 11.35 -25.58 -8.56
C ASN A 336 9.86 -25.73 -8.21
N VAL A 337 9.29 -26.88 -8.54
CA VAL A 337 7.84 -27.11 -8.38
C VAL A 337 7.39 -26.96 -6.93
N GLU A 338 8.19 -27.40 -5.95
CA GLU A 338 7.85 -27.30 -4.54
C GLU A 338 7.74 -25.81 -4.10
N ARG A 339 8.74 -24.99 -4.44
CA ARG A 339 8.70 -23.53 -4.16
C ARG A 339 7.56 -22.84 -4.90
N GLY A 340 7.31 -23.19 -6.15
CA GLY A 340 6.21 -22.63 -6.93
C GLY A 340 4.84 -22.92 -6.31
N LEU A 341 4.62 -24.16 -5.86
CA LEU A 341 3.39 -24.54 -5.14
C LEU A 341 3.28 -23.84 -3.78
N MET A 342 4.39 -23.67 -3.05
CA MET A 342 4.41 -22.88 -1.81
C MET A 342 3.94 -21.43 -2.06
N CYS A 343 4.43 -20.80 -3.11
CA CYS A 343 4.02 -19.44 -3.48
C CYS A 343 2.53 -19.36 -3.86
N LEU A 344 2.00 -20.34 -4.60
CA LEU A 344 0.56 -20.39 -4.91
C LEU A 344 -0.31 -20.66 -3.67
N ASN A 345 0.15 -21.51 -2.74
CA ASN A 345 -0.55 -21.70 -1.48
C ASN A 345 -0.60 -20.40 -0.65
N ARG A 346 0.47 -19.60 -0.67
CA ARG A 346 0.46 -18.28 -0.08
C ARG A 346 -0.60 -17.36 -0.72
N CYS A 347 -0.75 -17.39 -2.05
CA CYS A 347 -1.83 -16.67 -2.74
C CYS A 347 -3.23 -17.13 -2.27
N VAL A 348 -3.40 -18.44 -1.98
CA VAL A 348 -4.66 -18.97 -1.44
C VAL A 348 -4.94 -18.44 -0.03
N GLU A 349 -3.92 -18.37 0.84
CA GLU A 349 -4.03 -17.80 2.19
C GLU A 349 -4.41 -16.31 2.14
N ASP A 350 -3.80 -15.56 1.22
CA ASP A 350 -4.02 -14.13 1.05
C ASP A 350 -5.28 -13.79 0.23
N ASN A 351 -6.05 -14.81 -0.23
CA ASN A 351 -7.23 -14.65 -1.08
C ASN A 351 -6.95 -13.97 -2.43
N TYR A 352 -5.77 -14.19 -3.00
CA TYR A 352 -5.40 -13.64 -4.29
C TYR A 352 -5.94 -14.51 -5.44
N ILE A 353 -6.94 -14.00 -6.15
CA ILE A 353 -7.74 -14.75 -7.13
C ILE A 353 -6.89 -15.42 -8.20
N GLN A 354 -5.94 -14.69 -8.81
CA GLN A 354 -5.10 -15.22 -9.90
C GLN A 354 -4.25 -16.41 -9.44
N GLY A 355 -3.71 -16.35 -8.23
CA GLY A 355 -2.96 -17.47 -7.66
C GLY A 355 -3.83 -18.68 -7.33
N ILE A 356 -5.06 -18.44 -6.83
CA ILE A 356 -6.04 -19.50 -6.57
C ILE A 356 -6.44 -20.19 -7.86
N GLU A 357 -6.76 -19.44 -8.91
CA GLU A 357 -7.07 -19.98 -10.24
C GLU A 357 -5.89 -20.72 -10.86
N GLY A 358 -4.66 -20.18 -10.68
CA GLY A 358 -3.42 -20.83 -11.10
C GLY A 358 -3.23 -22.21 -10.45
N LEU A 359 -3.41 -22.30 -9.13
CA LEU A 359 -3.31 -23.55 -8.40
C LEU A 359 -4.42 -24.54 -8.80
N ALA A 360 -5.63 -24.06 -9.03
CA ALA A 360 -6.74 -24.88 -9.53
C ALA A 360 -6.42 -25.49 -10.90
N ASN A 361 -5.77 -24.72 -11.79
CA ASN A 361 -5.33 -25.20 -13.09
C ASN A 361 -4.28 -26.31 -12.99
N ILE A 362 -3.35 -26.19 -12.04
CA ILE A 362 -2.31 -27.19 -11.82
C ILE A 362 -2.91 -28.52 -11.38
N TYR A 363 -3.86 -28.51 -10.43
CA TYR A 363 -4.58 -29.73 -10.02
C TYR A 363 -5.49 -30.28 -11.12
N PHE A 364 -6.08 -29.42 -11.94
CA PHE A 364 -6.89 -29.86 -13.08
C PHE A 364 -6.06 -30.56 -14.15
N ASN A 365 -4.88 -30.00 -14.50
CA ASN A 365 -4.07 -30.54 -15.60
C ASN A 365 -3.24 -31.77 -15.20
N GLY A 366 -2.85 -31.90 -13.94
CA GLY A 366 -2.03 -33.02 -13.47
C GLY A 366 -0.58 -33.03 -14.00
N GLU A 367 -0.09 -31.92 -14.59
CA GLU A 367 1.23 -31.86 -15.21
C GLU A 367 2.39 -31.69 -14.21
N LEU A 368 2.13 -30.93 -13.13
CA LEU A 368 3.13 -30.59 -12.09
C LEU A 368 2.89 -31.36 -10.79
N VAL A 369 1.67 -31.79 -10.57
CA VAL A 369 1.21 -32.60 -9.44
C VAL A 369 0.26 -33.68 -9.95
N GLU A 370 -0.09 -34.66 -9.12
CA GLU A 370 -1.16 -35.60 -9.46
C GLU A 370 -2.49 -34.84 -9.66
N GLU A 371 -3.22 -35.23 -10.72
CA GLU A 371 -4.54 -34.66 -11.04
C GLU A 371 -5.50 -34.84 -9.86
N ASP A 372 -6.13 -33.74 -9.43
CA ASP A 372 -7.16 -33.74 -8.39
C ASP A 372 -8.30 -32.77 -8.76
N MET A 373 -9.32 -33.35 -9.41
CA MET A 373 -10.51 -32.60 -9.84
C MET A 373 -11.32 -32.03 -8.67
N ASN A 374 -11.31 -32.70 -7.50
CA ASN A 374 -12.01 -32.19 -6.32
C ASN A 374 -11.29 -30.99 -5.74
N ARG A 375 -9.97 -31.05 -5.65
CA ARG A 375 -9.16 -29.94 -5.19
C ARG A 375 -9.23 -28.74 -6.13
N ALA A 376 -9.20 -28.99 -7.44
CA ALA A 376 -9.40 -27.94 -8.44
C ALA A 376 -10.76 -27.25 -8.28
N LYS A 377 -11.83 -28.04 -8.06
CA LYS A 377 -13.18 -27.53 -7.81
C LYS A 377 -13.24 -26.66 -6.54
N GLU A 378 -12.71 -27.13 -5.40
CA GLU A 378 -12.69 -26.39 -4.14
C GLU A 378 -12.02 -25.01 -4.31
N LEU A 379 -10.88 -24.96 -5.00
CA LEU A 379 -10.16 -23.73 -5.28
C LEU A 379 -10.97 -22.77 -6.18
N LEU A 380 -11.60 -23.30 -7.23
CA LEU A 380 -12.47 -22.48 -8.09
C LEU A 380 -13.70 -21.97 -7.33
N GLU A 381 -14.32 -22.78 -6.45
CA GLU A 381 -15.41 -22.31 -5.58
C GLU A 381 -14.96 -21.19 -4.66
N LYS A 382 -13.77 -21.30 -4.05
CA LYS A 382 -13.17 -20.20 -3.27
C LYS A 382 -12.96 -18.94 -4.13
N ALA A 383 -12.45 -19.07 -5.34
CA ALA A 383 -12.27 -17.92 -6.25
C ALA A 383 -13.62 -17.27 -6.62
N ILE A 384 -14.68 -18.05 -6.76
CA ILE A 384 -16.04 -17.54 -7.01
C ILE A 384 -16.57 -16.75 -5.82
N GLU A 385 -16.36 -17.23 -4.61
CA GLU A 385 -16.72 -16.50 -3.37
C GLU A 385 -16.03 -15.14 -3.29
N LEU A 386 -14.79 -15.07 -3.81
CA LEU A 386 -14.01 -13.83 -3.93
C LEU A 386 -14.40 -12.96 -5.15
N GLY A 387 -15.38 -13.39 -5.95
CA GLY A 387 -15.89 -12.62 -7.08
C GLY A 387 -15.31 -12.98 -8.45
N SER A 388 -14.62 -14.12 -8.61
CA SER A 388 -14.11 -14.52 -9.92
C SER A 388 -15.21 -15.06 -10.84
N GLY A 389 -15.52 -14.31 -11.88
CA GLY A 389 -16.36 -14.76 -12.99
C GLY A 389 -15.67 -15.82 -13.86
N ASN A 390 -14.32 -15.79 -13.97
CA ASN A 390 -13.55 -16.78 -14.71
C ASN A 390 -13.61 -18.15 -14.05
N ALA A 391 -13.48 -18.20 -12.71
CA ALA A 391 -13.60 -19.45 -11.97
C ALA A 391 -15.01 -20.06 -12.11
N ALA A 392 -16.04 -19.24 -12.07
CA ALA A 392 -17.43 -19.69 -12.29
C ALA A 392 -17.61 -20.26 -13.71
N TYR A 393 -17.14 -19.54 -14.73
CA TYR A 393 -17.16 -20.05 -16.11
C TYR A 393 -16.45 -21.40 -16.24
N ARG A 394 -15.28 -21.52 -15.61
CA ARG A 394 -14.48 -22.74 -15.65
C ARG A 394 -15.19 -23.92 -14.97
N LEU A 395 -15.82 -23.73 -13.82
CA LEU A 395 -16.63 -24.76 -13.18
C LEU A 395 -17.82 -25.17 -14.04
N GLY A 396 -18.51 -24.22 -14.67
CA GLY A 396 -19.57 -24.52 -15.65
C GLY A 396 -19.06 -25.41 -16.77
N TRP A 397 -17.89 -25.09 -17.33
CA TRP A 397 -17.26 -25.88 -18.38
C TRP A 397 -16.84 -27.30 -17.88
N MET A 398 -16.35 -27.42 -16.65
CA MET A 398 -16.00 -28.72 -16.07
C MET A 398 -17.24 -29.62 -15.91
N TYR A 399 -18.37 -29.10 -15.48
CA TYR A 399 -19.63 -29.82 -15.42
C TYR A 399 -20.18 -30.15 -16.83
N GLU A 400 -20.09 -29.24 -17.78
CA GLU A 400 -20.47 -29.47 -19.19
C GLU A 400 -19.72 -30.64 -19.82
N ARG A 401 -18.43 -30.81 -19.46
CA ARG A 401 -17.55 -31.86 -19.97
C ARG A 401 -17.58 -33.15 -19.16
N GLY A 402 -18.26 -33.19 -18.03
CA GLY A 402 -18.32 -34.34 -17.15
C GLY A 402 -17.03 -34.63 -16.35
N PHE A 403 -16.15 -33.62 -16.15
CA PHE A 403 -14.95 -33.78 -15.34
C PHE A 403 -15.23 -33.95 -13.85
N LEU A 404 -16.39 -33.51 -13.40
CA LEU A 404 -16.80 -33.53 -11.98
C LEU A 404 -17.92 -34.57 -11.69
N SER A 405 -18.30 -35.34 -12.68
CA SER A 405 -19.39 -36.31 -12.61
C SER A 405 -19.18 -37.41 -13.65
N GLU A 406 -19.82 -38.58 -13.51
CA GLU A 406 -19.71 -39.67 -14.46
C GLU A 406 -20.24 -39.31 -15.88
N GLN A 407 -21.13 -38.33 -15.97
CA GLN A 407 -21.74 -37.81 -17.19
C GLN A 407 -21.81 -36.29 -17.15
N PRO A 408 -21.86 -35.60 -18.31
CA PRO A 408 -22.09 -34.17 -18.38
C PRO A 408 -23.35 -33.73 -17.59
N ASP A 409 -23.16 -32.72 -16.71
CA ASP A 409 -24.25 -32.14 -15.93
C ASP A 409 -24.56 -30.73 -16.46
N TYR A 410 -25.44 -30.69 -17.46
CA TYR A 410 -25.82 -29.44 -18.13
C TYR A 410 -26.62 -28.48 -17.25
N VAL A 411 -27.30 -29.01 -16.20
CA VAL A 411 -28.05 -28.16 -15.26
C VAL A 411 -27.08 -27.37 -14.40
N LYS A 412 -26.12 -28.07 -13.77
CA LYS A 412 -25.07 -27.39 -13.00
C LYS A 412 -24.19 -26.50 -13.87
N ALA A 413 -23.89 -26.93 -15.09
CA ALA A 413 -23.14 -26.09 -16.02
C ALA A 413 -23.86 -24.74 -16.26
N LEU A 414 -25.16 -24.75 -16.47
CA LEU A 414 -25.95 -23.51 -16.63
C LEU A 414 -25.92 -22.67 -15.36
N GLU A 415 -26.11 -23.25 -14.17
CA GLU A 415 -26.04 -22.52 -12.89
C GLU A 415 -24.73 -21.75 -12.73
N TYR A 416 -23.61 -22.38 -13.05
CA TYR A 416 -22.30 -21.74 -12.99
C TYR A 416 -22.07 -20.72 -14.12
N TYR A 417 -22.62 -20.90 -15.31
CA TYR A 417 -22.57 -19.88 -16.36
C TYR A 417 -23.43 -18.66 -16.02
N GLU A 418 -24.60 -18.84 -15.39
CA GLU A 418 -25.40 -17.75 -14.84
C GLU A 418 -24.64 -17.00 -13.75
N LYS A 419 -23.94 -17.73 -12.88
CA LYS A 419 -23.06 -17.12 -11.86
C LYS A 419 -21.92 -16.34 -12.51
N ALA A 420 -21.26 -16.88 -13.53
CA ALA A 420 -20.20 -16.19 -14.27
C ALA A 420 -20.72 -14.91 -14.92
N ALA A 421 -21.89 -14.96 -15.55
CA ALA A 421 -22.56 -13.79 -16.12
C ALA A 421 -22.86 -12.74 -15.04
N SER A 422 -23.39 -13.14 -13.88
CA SER A 422 -23.65 -12.21 -12.77
C SER A 422 -22.40 -11.53 -12.23
N LEU A 423 -21.23 -12.16 -12.43
CA LEU A 423 -19.89 -11.64 -12.11
C LEU A 423 -19.19 -10.95 -13.30
N ASN A 424 -19.98 -10.52 -14.30
CA ASN A 424 -19.54 -9.80 -15.50
C ASN A 424 -18.54 -10.56 -16.40
N ASN A 425 -18.58 -11.90 -16.39
CA ASN A 425 -17.75 -12.70 -17.30
C ASN A 425 -18.43 -12.81 -18.68
N ALA A 426 -17.74 -12.34 -19.73
CA ALA A 426 -18.29 -12.30 -21.09
C ALA A 426 -18.57 -13.70 -21.65
N ASP A 427 -17.67 -14.68 -21.41
CA ASP A 427 -17.87 -16.05 -21.85
C ASP A 427 -19.03 -16.74 -21.11
N GLY A 428 -19.21 -16.38 -19.83
CA GLY A 428 -20.37 -16.80 -19.04
C GLY A 428 -21.68 -16.34 -19.65
N TYR A 429 -21.78 -15.07 -20.06
CA TYR A 429 -22.95 -14.55 -20.77
C TYR A 429 -23.21 -15.32 -22.08
N CYS A 430 -22.17 -15.52 -22.90
CA CYS A 430 -22.30 -16.23 -24.15
C CYS A 430 -22.76 -17.69 -23.96
N ARG A 431 -22.21 -18.39 -22.99
CA ARG A 431 -22.60 -19.78 -22.69
C ARG A 431 -24.00 -19.88 -22.12
N MET A 432 -24.36 -19.01 -21.19
CA MET A 432 -25.71 -18.92 -20.64
C MET A 432 -26.76 -18.74 -21.77
N ALA A 433 -26.52 -17.75 -22.64
CA ALA A 433 -27.41 -17.49 -23.77
C ALA A 433 -27.55 -18.71 -24.72
N LEU A 434 -26.42 -19.36 -25.04
CA LEU A 434 -26.40 -20.56 -25.88
C LEU A 434 -27.19 -21.73 -25.25
N TYR A 435 -27.07 -21.93 -23.93
CA TYR A 435 -27.75 -22.99 -23.19
C TYR A 435 -29.29 -22.74 -23.18
N LEU A 436 -29.70 -21.50 -22.92
CA LEU A 436 -31.13 -21.12 -22.93
C LEU A 436 -31.76 -21.23 -24.32
N ALA A 437 -31.03 -20.80 -25.36
CA ALA A 437 -31.50 -20.88 -26.74
C ALA A 437 -31.67 -22.35 -27.23
N ASN A 438 -30.74 -23.23 -26.87
CA ASN A 438 -30.77 -24.62 -27.34
C ASN A 438 -31.49 -25.58 -26.38
N GLY A 439 -31.85 -25.16 -25.17
CA GLY A 439 -32.54 -25.99 -24.18
C GLY A 439 -31.68 -27.16 -23.63
N TYR A 440 -30.35 -27.00 -23.58
CA TYR A 440 -29.45 -28.08 -23.13
C TYR A 440 -29.68 -28.49 -21.66
N SER A 441 -30.17 -27.58 -20.81
CA SER A 441 -30.52 -27.87 -19.41
C SER A 441 -31.96 -28.35 -19.22
N GLY A 442 -32.70 -28.63 -20.30
CA GLY A 442 -34.13 -28.94 -20.28
C GLY A 442 -35.03 -27.69 -20.12
N VAL A 443 -34.45 -26.51 -20.01
CA VAL A 443 -35.14 -25.22 -19.98
C VAL A 443 -34.83 -24.47 -21.27
N LYS A 444 -35.87 -24.19 -22.04
CA LYS A 444 -35.78 -23.37 -23.26
C LYS A 444 -36.49 -22.06 -23.00
N ASP A 445 -35.73 -20.97 -22.89
CA ASP A 445 -36.25 -19.64 -22.66
C ASP A 445 -35.72 -18.68 -23.74
N ALA A 446 -36.50 -18.53 -24.81
CA ALA A 446 -36.16 -17.71 -25.96
C ALA A 446 -36.18 -16.19 -25.63
N ASP A 447 -36.85 -15.82 -24.53
CA ASP A 447 -36.96 -14.40 -24.12
C ASP A 447 -35.75 -13.94 -23.29
N LYS A 448 -34.93 -14.90 -22.83
CA LYS A 448 -33.70 -14.62 -22.04
C LYS A 448 -32.40 -14.84 -22.82
N SER A 449 -32.46 -15.36 -24.05
CA SER A 449 -31.30 -15.69 -24.89
C SER A 449 -30.74 -14.54 -25.74
#